data_d2c8ba75042564602505a0312b3812ae
#
_entry.id   d2c8ba75042564602505a0312b3812ae
#
_cell.length_a   1.000
_cell.length_b   1.000
_cell.length_c   1.000
_cell.angle_alpha   90.00
_cell.angle_beta   90.00
_cell.angle_gamma   90.00
#
_symmetry.space_group_name_H-M   'P 1'
#
loop_
_entity.id
_entity.type
_entity.pdbx_description
1 polymer ?
#
loop_
_entity_poly.entity_id
_entity_poly.type
_entity_poly.pdbx_seq_one_letter_code
_entity_poly.pdbx_strand_id
1 'polypeptide(L)'
;MMGPRQEAQSALFYNFSIEDHVPTDHVLRAIDGVIDLSSVRTHLTEFYSQTGRPSVDPELMMRMLLVGYIMGIRSERLLCEEVHLNLAYRWFCKMDLTDAVPDHSTFSKNRHGRFRDSDVLRHVFATVVAQCIDAGLASGQRYAADASIIAADANHQKSTPKADWNPEAIDPNEAPRAVREYLETLDDAAFG
;
A
#
# COMPACT_ATOMS: atom_id res chain seq x y z
N MET A 1 17.22 39.64 -18.53
CA MET A 1 18.60 39.17 -18.68
C MET A 1 18.53 37.64 -18.64
N MET A 2 19.14 36.94 -19.59
CA MET A 2 19.18 35.48 -19.64
C MET A 2 20.18 34.98 -18.59
N GLY A 3 19.81 33.92 -17.81
CA GLY A 3 20.70 33.29 -16.84
C GLY A 3 21.88 32.53 -17.50
N PRO A 4 22.89 32.13 -16.73
CA PRO A 4 23.98 31.32 -17.23
C PRO A 4 23.49 29.96 -17.74
N ARG A 5 24.22 29.38 -18.68
CA ARG A 5 23.94 28.03 -19.19
C ARG A 5 24.20 27.01 -18.11
N GLN A 6 23.31 26.04 -17.98
CA GLN A 6 23.50 24.90 -17.05
C GLN A 6 24.61 23.99 -17.58
N GLU A 7 25.50 23.58 -16.70
CA GLU A 7 26.58 22.62 -16.96
C GLU A 7 26.25 21.26 -16.32
N ALA A 8 26.77 20.20 -16.92
CA ALA A 8 26.67 18.86 -16.32
C ALA A 8 27.45 18.80 -15.01
N GLN A 9 27.22 17.76 -14.22
CA GLN A 9 27.93 17.54 -12.96
C GLN A 9 29.46 17.66 -13.14
N SER A 10 30.06 18.59 -12.42
CA SER A 10 31.50 18.86 -12.50
C SER A 10 32.28 18.29 -11.32
N ALA A 11 31.66 18.12 -10.16
CA ALA A 11 32.31 17.61 -8.95
C ALA A 11 32.14 16.10 -8.80
N LEU A 12 33.18 15.41 -8.33
CA LEU A 12 33.15 13.98 -8.02
C LEU A 12 32.49 13.69 -6.65
N PHE A 13 32.59 14.66 -5.74
CA PHE A 13 32.06 14.53 -4.37
C PHE A 13 31.16 15.71 -4.05
N TYR A 14 30.05 15.43 -3.41
CA TYR A 14 29.07 16.40 -2.92
C TYR A 14 28.83 16.16 -1.43
N ASN A 15 28.81 17.24 -0.65
CA ASN A 15 28.23 17.20 0.68
C ASN A 15 26.71 17.36 0.53
N PHE A 16 25.98 16.24 0.54
CA PHE A 16 24.57 16.18 0.27
C PHE A 16 23.83 15.40 1.37
N SER A 17 22.75 16.00 1.89
CA SER A 17 21.83 15.38 2.84
C SER A 17 20.42 15.31 2.20
N ILE A 18 19.85 14.12 2.12
CA ILE A 18 18.46 13.95 1.67
C ILE A 18 17.52 14.69 2.63
N GLU A 19 17.81 14.64 3.93
CA GLU A 19 17.04 15.32 4.97
C GLU A 19 16.95 16.83 4.72
N ASP A 20 18.08 17.46 4.39
CA ASP A 20 18.13 18.91 4.14
C ASP A 20 17.57 19.28 2.76
N HIS A 21 17.57 18.31 1.82
CA HIS A 21 17.08 18.54 0.47
C HIS A 21 15.57 18.58 0.37
N VAL A 22 14.86 17.76 1.14
CA VAL A 22 13.38 17.71 1.12
C VAL A 22 12.83 18.96 1.85
N PRO A 23 11.99 19.79 1.20
CA PRO A 23 11.42 20.99 1.81
C PRO A 23 10.66 20.68 3.11
N THR A 24 10.75 21.60 4.08
CA THR A 24 10.12 21.44 5.40
C THR A 24 8.60 21.43 5.36
N ASP A 25 8.00 22.04 4.34
CA ASP A 25 6.57 22.09 4.07
C ASP A 25 6.07 20.97 3.15
N HIS A 26 6.93 20.01 2.79
CA HIS A 26 6.55 18.91 1.91
C HIS A 26 5.51 18.00 2.61
N VAL A 27 4.45 17.60 1.88
CA VAL A 27 3.34 16.79 2.40
C VAL A 27 3.79 15.50 3.08
N LEU A 28 4.82 14.82 2.55
CA LEU A 28 5.35 13.60 3.14
C LEU A 28 5.98 13.82 4.51
N ARG A 29 6.48 15.04 4.84
CA ARG A 29 6.96 15.36 6.20
C ARG A 29 5.81 15.44 7.20
N ALA A 30 4.72 16.08 6.81
CA ALA A 30 3.53 16.13 7.67
C ALA A 30 3.00 14.73 7.96
N ILE A 31 2.99 13.86 6.96
CA ILE A 31 2.54 12.47 7.08
C ILE A 31 3.51 11.65 7.93
N ASP A 32 4.83 11.74 7.70
CA ASP A 32 5.84 11.01 8.49
C ASP A 32 5.80 11.38 9.98
N GLY A 33 5.44 12.64 10.29
CA GLY A 33 5.29 13.09 11.67
C GLY A 33 4.07 12.53 12.42
N VAL A 34 3.10 11.98 11.71
CA VAL A 34 1.87 11.43 12.30
C VAL A 34 1.86 9.89 12.27
N ILE A 35 2.46 9.28 11.25
CA ILE A 35 2.41 7.82 11.04
C ILE A 35 3.51 7.11 11.82
N ASP A 36 3.12 6.18 12.70
CA ASP A 36 3.99 5.16 13.28
C ASP A 36 3.70 3.79 12.67
N LEU A 37 4.68 3.25 11.95
CA LEU A 37 4.61 1.93 11.30
C LEU A 37 5.42 0.85 12.04
N SER A 38 5.92 1.13 13.24
CA SER A 38 6.75 0.20 14.01
C SER A 38 6.06 -1.14 14.29
N SER A 39 4.73 -1.13 14.45
CA SER A 39 3.91 -2.32 14.67
C SER A 39 3.84 -3.26 13.47
N VAL A 40 4.11 -2.79 12.25
CA VAL A 40 4.02 -3.58 11.01
C VAL A 40 4.95 -4.79 11.04
N ARG A 41 6.18 -4.61 11.51
CA ARG A 41 7.16 -5.71 11.60
C ARG A 41 6.72 -6.79 12.58
N THR A 42 6.19 -6.40 13.74
CA THR A 42 5.70 -7.32 14.76
C THR A 42 4.49 -8.08 14.23
N HIS A 43 3.53 -7.39 13.63
CA HIS A 43 2.32 -7.98 13.05
C HIS A 43 2.64 -9.01 11.96
N LEU A 44 3.67 -8.76 11.15
CA LEU A 44 4.06 -9.63 10.04
C LEU A 44 5.04 -10.73 10.40
N THR A 45 5.52 -10.82 11.65
CA THR A 45 6.58 -11.76 12.05
C THR A 45 6.26 -13.22 11.69
N GLU A 46 5.01 -13.65 11.88
CA GLU A 46 4.58 -15.02 11.62
C GLU A 46 4.54 -15.38 10.13
N PHE A 47 4.43 -14.37 9.25
CA PHE A 47 4.37 -14.52 7.79
C PHE A 47 5.77 -14.52 7.13
N TYR A 48 6.82 -14.35 7.93
CA TYR A 48 8.21 -14.38 7.45
C TYR A 48 8.93 -15.60 7.97
N SER A 49 9.59 -16.33 7.06
CA SER A 49 10.46 -17.45 7.43
C SER A 49 11.67 -16.94 8.20
N GLN A 50 12.08 -17.69 9.22
CA GLN A 50 13.29 -17.42 9.98
C GLN A 50 14.56 -17.92 9.28
N THR A 51 14.43 -18.64 8.17
CA THR A 51 15.54 -19.23 7.41
C THR A 51 15.48 -18.78 5.95
N GLY A 52 16.64 -18.74 5.27
CA GLY A 52 16.76 -18.39 3.88
C GLY A 52 17.23 -16.95 3.64
N ARG A 53 17.12 -16.49 2.37
CA ARG A 53 17.52 -15.13 1.98
C ARG A 53 16.63 -14.09 2.64
N PRO A 54 17.18 -13.03 3.25
CA PRO A 54 16.39 -11.92 3.77
C PRO A 54 15.44 -11.35 2.71
N SER A 55 14.19 -11.15 3.10
CA SER A 55 13.19 -10.50 2.27
C SER A 55 13.28 -8.98 2.40
N VAL A 56 12.56 -8.25 1.53
CA VAL A 56 12.42 -6.79 1.65
C VAL A 56 11.76 -6.45 2.99
N ASP A 57 12.20 -5.38 3.60
CA ASP A 57 11.63 -4.86 4.84
C ASP A 57 10.14 -4.51 4.66
N PRO A 58 9.24 -5.06 5.48
CA PRO A 58 7.81 -4.77 5.39
C PRO A 58 7.45 -3.31 5.65
N GLU A 59 8.19 -2.61 6.52
CA GLU A 59 7.98 -1.19 6.76
C GLU A 59 8.32 -0.37 5.50
N LEU A 60 9.44 -0.64 4.85
CA LEU A 60 9.80 -0.03 3.58
C LEU A 60 8.69 -0.23 2.54
N MET A 61 8.17 -1.46 2.41
CA MET A 61 7.09 -1.75 1.46
C MET A 61 5.81 -1.00 1.80
N MET A 62 5.48 -0.86 3.07
CA MET A 62 4.31 -0.08 3.50
C MET A 62 4.47 1.40 3.19
N ARG A 63 5.66 1.99 3.43
CA ARG A 63 5.99 3.37 3.07
C ARG A 63 5.89 3.60 1.56
N MET A 64 6.39 2.66 0.76
CA MET A 64 6.23 2.72 -0.71
C MET A 64 4.76 2.68 -1.13
N LEU A 65 3.93 1.82 -0.54
CA LEU A 65 2.49 1.78 -0.80
C LEU A 65 1.81 3.11 -0.46
N LEU A 66 2.15 3.70 0.69
CA LEU A 66 1.63 5.01 1.08
C LEU A 66 2.00 6.10 0.08
N VAL A 67 3.27 6.15 -0.39
CA VAL A 67 3.68 7.05 -1.48
C VAL A 67 2.80 6.83 -2.70
N GLY A 68 2.59 5.58 -3.12
CA GLY A 68 1.75 5.24 -4.27
C GLY A 68 0.32 5.78 -4.14
N TYR A 69 -0.31 5.59 -2.98
CA TYR A 69 -1.68 6.07 -2.73
C TYR A 69 -1.75 7.61 -2.65
N ILE A 70 -0.85 8.24 -1.90
CA ILE A 70 -0.85 9.70 -1.69
C ILE A 70 -0.57 10.45 -3.00
N MET A 71 0.38 9.94 -3.79
CA MET A 71 0.80 10.57 -5.05
C MET A 71 0.03 10.07 -6.28
N GLY A 72 -0.95 9.19 -6.10
CA GLY A 72 -1.78 8.67 -7.19
C GLY A 72 -1.05 7.73 -8.16
N ILE A 73 0.06 7.12 -7.74
CA ILE A 73 0.85 6.20 -8.56
C ILE A 73 0.24 4.80 -8.49
N ARG A 74 -0.53 4.41 -9.50
CA ARG A 74 -1.26 3.13 -9.51
C ARG A 74 -0.42 1.93 -9.96
N SER A 75 0.61 2.17 -10.76
CA SER A 75 1.48 1.11 -11.29
C SER A 75 2.61 0.80 -10.32
N GLU A 76 2.74 -0.45 -9.88
CA GLU A 76 3.83 -0.89 -9.00
C GLU A 76 5.21 -0.73 -9.65
N ARG A 77 5.30 -0.92 -10.98
CA ARG A 77 6.54 -0.68 -11.72
C ARG A 77 6.92 0.80 -11.66
N LEU A 78 5.96 1.69 -11.98
CA LEU A 78 6.18 3.13 -11.92
C LEU A 78 6.51 3.58 -10.49
N LEU A 79 5.84 3.01 -9.48
CA LEU A 79 6.13 3.31 -8.09
C LEU A 79 7.59 3.00 -7.73
N CYS A 80 8.11 1.84 -8.13
CA CYS A 80 9.51 1.48 -7.89
C CYS A 80 10.47 2.42 -8.63
N GLU A 81 10.17 2.81 -9.87
CA GLU A 81 10.95 3.76 -10.65
C GLU A 81 10.93 5.16 -10.01
N GLU A 82 9.78 5.64 -9.60
CA GLU A 82 9.62 6.94 -8.93
C GLU A 82 10.34 6.98 -7.58
N VAL A 83 10.23 5.95 -6.76
CA VAL A 83 10.99 5.86 -5.49
C VAL A 83 12.50 5.82 -5.75
N HIS A 84 12.94 5.23 -6.87
CA HIS A 84 14.35 5.22 -7.24
C HIS A 84 14.87 6.62 -7.58
N LEU A 85 14.08 7.43 -8.28
CA LEU A 85 14.51 8.71 -8.85
C LEU A 85 14.16 9.92 -7.98
N ASN A 86 13.11 9.85 -7.18
CA ASN A 86 12.61 10.98 -6.40
C ASN A 86 13.18 10.97 -4.97
N LEU A 87 13.92 12.01 -4.63
CA LEU A 87 14.57 12.14 -3.32
C LEU A 87 13.58 12.27 -2.16
N ALA A 88 12.44 12.93 -2.35
CA ALA A 88 11.42 13.03 -1.31
C ALA A 88 10.77 11.66 -1.00
N TYR A 89 10.61 10.82 -2.02
CA TYR A 89 10.09 9.46 -1.82
C TYR A 89 11.12 8.57 -1.15
N ARG A 90 12.41 8.66 -1.54
CA ARG A 90 13.50 7.96 -0.84
C ARG A 90 13.55 8.38 0.63
N TRP A 91 13.50 9.67 0.89
CA TRP A 91 13.48 10.21 2.25
C TRP A 91 12.33 9.61 3.09
N PHE A 92 11.11 9.67 2.56
CA PHE A 92 9.94 9.10 3.24
C PHE A 92 10.05 7.59 3.45
N CYS A 93 10.63 6.87 2.51
CA CYS A 93 10.91 5.43 2.59
C CYS A 93 12.10 5.07 3.48
N LYS A 94 12.75 6.06 4.13
CA LYS A 94 13.96 5.88 4.95
C LYS A 94 15.12 5.21 4.20
N MET A 95 15.27 5.54 2.92
CA MET A 95 16.30 5.00 2.04
C MET A 95 17.40 6.02 1.82
N ASP A 96 18.67 5.57 1.81
CA ASP A 96 19.81 6.35 1.40
C ASP A 96 19.94 6.39 -0.14
N LEU A 97 20.78 7.29 -0.67
CA LEU A 97 21.03 7.43 -2.11
C LEU A 97 21.52 6.13 -2.77
N THR A 98 22.27 5.33 -2.03
CA THR A 98 22.87 4.08 -2.50
C THR A 98 21.99 2.86 -2.31
N ASP A 99 20.91 2.96 -1.55
CA ASP A 99 20.02 1.83 -1.28
C ASP A 99 19.29 1.38 -2.55
N ALA A 100 19.23 0.06 -2.72
CA ALA A 100 18.50 -0.54 -3.83
C ALA A 100 17.00 -0.56 -3.55
N VAL A 101 16.23 0.05 -4.46
CA VAL A 101 14.77 -0.05 -4.42
C VAL A 101 14.34 -1.47 -4.79
N PRO A 102 13.35 -2.05 -4.11
CA PRO A 102 12.83 -3.37 -4.44
C PRO A 102 12.35 -3.47 -5.90
N ASP A 103 12.63 -4.60 -6.54
CA ASP A 103 12.07 -4.90 -7.85
C ASP A 103 10.55 -5.02 -7.79
N HIS A 104 9.85 -4.51 -8.81
CA HIS A 104 8.40 -4.49 -8.88
C HIS A 104 7.77 -5.89 -8.74
N SER A 105 8.42 -6.96 -9.23
CA SER A 105 7.91 -8.33 -9.10
C SER A 105 7.99 -8.82 -7.65
N THR A 106 9.05 -8.45 -6.92
CA THR A 106 9.18 -8.73 -5.48
C THR A 106 8.15 -7.96 -4.69
N PHE A 107 7.95 -6.69 -5.04
CA PHE A 107 6.93 -5.83 -4.44
C PHE A 107 5.53 -6.41 -4.63
N SER A 108 5.16 -6.76 -5.85
CA SER A 108 3.88 -7.36 -6.20
C SER A 108 3.62 -8.67 -5.46
N LYS A 109 4.60 -9.58 -5.41
CA LYS A 109 4.49 -10.84 -4.68
C LYS A 109 4.23 -10.66 -3.19
N ASN A 110 4.88 -9.71 -2.55
CA ASN A 110 4.63 -9.42 -1.13
C ASN A 110 3.25 -8.80 -0.91
N ARG A 111 2.83 -7.84 -1.76
CA ARG A 111 1.54 -7.18 -1.65
C ARG A 111 0.37 -8.16 -1.84
N HIS A 112 0.42 -8.99 -2.87
CA HIS A 112 -0.64 -9.94 -3.20
C HIS A 112 -0.55 -11.27 -2.45
N GLY A 113 0.53 -11.52 -1.74
CA GLY A 113 0.72 -12.65 -0.83
C GLY A 113 0.62 -12.20 0.63
N ARG A 114 1.77 -12.11 1.31
CA ARG A 114 1.86 -11.85 2.75
C ARG A 114 0.99 -10.70 3.25
N PHE A 115 0.94 -9.57 2.54
CA PHE A 115 0.18 -8.40 2.99
C PHE A 115 -1.32 -8.63 2.93
N ARG A 116 -1.80 -9.36 1.92
CA ARG A 116 -3.21 -9.75 1.84
C ARG A 116 -3.57 -10.79 2.89
N ASP A 117 -2.71 -11.81 3.04
CA ASP A 117 -2.99 -12.96 3.89
C ASP A 117 -2.84 -12.64 5.39
N SER A 118 -2.11 -11.56 5.72
CA SER A 118 -1.85 -11.11 7.11
C SER A 118 -2.80 -10.01 7.61
N ASP A 119 -3.71 -9.53 6.78
CA ASP A 119 -4.60 -8.39 7.08
C ASP A 119 -3.85 -7.09 7.53
N VAL A 120 -2.57 -6.98 7.17
CA VAL A 120 -1.71 -5.86 7.61
C VAL A 120 -2.23 -4.49 7.17
N LEU A 121 -2.88 -4.40 6.02
CA LEU A 121 -3.44 -3.13 5.54
C LEU A 121 -4.56 -2.64 6.46
N ARG A 122 -5.41 -3.54 6.94
CA ARG A 122 -6.46 -3.23 7.93
C ARG A 122 -5.84 -2.86 9.28
N HIS A 123 -4.81 -3.59 9.72
CA HIS A 123 -4.06 -3.28 10.94
C HIS A 123 -3.48 -1.87 10.90
N VAL A 124 -2.77 -1.52 9.81
CA VAL A 124 -2.20 -0.17 9.61
C VAL A 124 -3.30 0.90 9.57
N PHE A 125 -4.40 0.65 8.86
CA PHE A 125 -5.53 1.58 8.81
C PHE A 125 -6.09 1.84 10.21
N ALA A 126 -6.36 0.79 10.98
CA ALA A 126 -6.88 0.92 12.34
C ALA A 126 -5.91 1.69 13.26
N THR A 127 -4.60 1.41 13.14
CA THR A 127 -3.55 2.10 13.91
C THR A 127 -3.49 3.58 13.57
N VAL A 128 -3.48 3.93 12.27
CA VAL A 128 -3.45 5.34 11.83
C VAL A 128 -4.71 6.09 12.26
N VAL A 129 -5.90 5.47 12.15
CA VAL A 129 -7.15 6.08 12.63
C VAL A 129 -7.10 6.35 14.13
N ALA A 130 -6.59 5.40 14.93
CA ALA A 130 -6.41 5.59 16.37
C ALA A 130 -5.46 6.77 16.66
N GLN A 131 -4.31 6.84 15.98
CA GLN A 131 -3.36 7.96 16.12
C GLN A 131 -3.99 9.31 15.74
N CYS A 132 -4.80 9.34 14.67
CA CYS A 132 -5.52 10.56 14.28
C CYS A 132 -6.56 10.99 15.34
N ILE A 133 -7.23 10.05 15.98
CA ILE A 133 -8.18 10.33 17.07
C ILE A 133 -7.43 10.87 18.29
N ASP A 134 -6.35 10.22 18.68
CA ASP A 134 -5.52 10.62 19.83
C ASP A 134 -4.88 12.02 19.63
N ALA A 135 -4.50 12.32 18.39
CA ALA A 135 -4.00 13.65 18.00
C ALA A 135 -5.10 14.72 17.86
N GLY A 136 -6.39 14.35 18.04
CA GLY A 136 -7.52 15.27 17.90
C GLY A 136 -7.83 15.66 16.44
N LEU A 137 -7.26 14.97 15.47
CA LEU A 137 -7.49 15.21 14.04
C LEU A 137 -8.80 14.58 13.54
N ALA A 138 -9.31 13.57 14.25
CA ALA A 138 -10.59 12.93 13.99
C ALA A 138 -11.37 12.74 15.28
N SER A 139 -12.67 13.06 15.30
CA SER A 139 -13.49 12.94 16.50
C SER A 139 -14.21 11.61 16.66
N GLY A 140 -14.24 10.78 15.61
CA GLY A 140 -15.01 9.54 15.60
C GLY A 140 -16.53 9.70 15.70
N GLN A 141 -17.06 10.93 15.78
CA GLN A 141 -18.50 11.20 15.98
C GLN A 141 -19.31 11.17 14.69
N ARG A 142 -18.66 11.27 13.53
CA ARG A 142 -19.32 11.24 12.22
C ARG A 142 -18.51 10.39 11.26
N TYR A 143 -19.18 9.43 10.63
CA TYR A 143 -18.62 8.61 9.58
C TYR A 143 -19.39 8.86 8.29
N ALA A 144 -18.67 9.03 7.18
CA ALA A 144 -19.23 8.98 5.84
C ALA A 144 -18.67 7.73 5.15
N ALA A 145 -19.56 6.84 4.74
CA ALA A 145 -19.19 5.71 3.87
C ALA A 145 -19.63 6.05 2.45
N ASP A 146 -18.68 6.06 1.51
CA ASP A 146 -18.96 6.18 0.09
C ASP A 146 -18.85 4.79 -0.54
N ALA A 147 -19.89 4.39 -1.26
CA ALA A 147 -19.93 3.14 -1.99
C ALA A 147 -19.76 3.44 -3.48
N SER A 148 -18.63 3.03 -4.05
CA SER A 148 -18.43 3.06 -5.49
C SER A 148 -18.97 1.79 -6.12
N ILE A 149 -19.81 1.93 -7.17
CA ILE A 149 -20.21 0.79 -8.00
C ILE A 149 -19.03 0.47 -8.90
N ILE A 150 -18.36 -0.65 -8.64
CA ILE A 150 -17.34 -1.20 -9.53
C ILE A 150 -18.08 -2.10 -10.52
N ALA A 151 -18.09 -1.72 -11.81
CA ALA A 151 -18.59 -2.59 -12.84
C ALA A 151 -17.71 -3.86 -12.89
N ALA A 152 -18.31 -5.00 -12.53
CA ALA A 152 -17.64 -6.28 -12.71
C ALA A 152 -17.57 -6.58 -14.21
N ASP A 153 -16.41 -7.04 -14.67
CA ASP A 153 -16.24 -7.58 -16.03
C ASP A 153 -16.90 -8.98 -16.10
N ALA A 154 -18.22 -8.97 -15.94
CA ALA A 154 -19.03 -10.18 -15.91
C ALA A 154 -19.42 -10.57 -17.34
N ASN A 155 -19.19 -11.83 -17.67
CA ASN A 155 -19.62 -12.38 -18.94
C ASN A 155 -21.16 -12.47 -18.98
N HIS A 156 -21.80 -11.55 -19.72
CA HIS A 156 -23.26 -11.51 -19.87
C HIS A 156 -23.90 -12.80 -20.38
N GLN A 157 -23.14 -13.64 -21.11
CA GLN A 157 -23.62 -14.94 -21.60
C GLN A 157 -23.74 -16.00 -20.49
N LYS A 158 -23.12 -15.77 -19.33
CA LYS A 158 -23.19 -16.64 -18.15
C LYS A 158 -24.05 -16.05 -17.04
N SER A 159 -24.86 -15.03 -17.33
CA SER A 159 -25.77 -14.45 -16.35
C SER A 159 -26.98 -15.34 -16.12
N THR A 160 -27.30 -15.59 -14.86
CA THR A 160 -28.53 -16.29 -14.46
C THR A 160 -29.52 -15.25 -13.93
N PRO A 161 -30.80 -15.28 -14.39
CA PRO A 161 -31.83 -14.40 -13.84
C PRO A 161 -31.93 -14.56 -12.32
N LYS A 162 -32.14 -13.44 -11.60
CA LYS A 162 -32.24 -13.46 -10.13
C LYS A 162 -33.30 -14.43 -9.59
N ALA A 163 -34.37 -14.66 -10.33
CA ALA A 163 -35.44 -15.60 -9.96
C ALA A 163 -35.00 -17.07 -9.99
N ASP A 164 -34.01 -17.38 -10.82
CA ASP A 164 -33.52 -18.75 -11.03
C ASP A 164 -32.17 -18.99 -10.30
N TRP A 165 -31.67 -17.96 -9.60
CA TRP A 165 -30.38 -18.04 -8.89
C TRP A 165 -30.60 -18.63 -7.48
N ASN A 166 -29.94 -19.76 -7.22
CA ASN A 166 -29.93 -20.40 -5.91
C ASN A 166 -28.48 -20.52 -5.40
N PRO A 167 -28.10 -19.80 -4.35
CA PRO A 167 -26.74 -19.87 -3.78
C PRO A 167 -26.42 -21.25 -3.20
N GLU A 168 -27.42 -21.99 -2.67
CA GLU A 168 -27.20 -23.30 -2.08
C GLU A 168 -26.89 -24.41 -3.12
N ALA A 169 -27.18 -24.15 -4.39
CA ALA A 169 -26.90 -25.07 -5.49
C ALA A 169 -25.49 -24.89 -6.09
N ILE A 170 -24.71 -23.93 -5.61
CA ILE A 170 -23.36 -23.64 -6.13
C ILE A 170 -22.37 -24.54 -5.39
N ASP A 171 -21.64 -25.39 -6.14
CA ASP A 171 -20.49 -26.12 -5.58
C ASP A 171 -19.33 -25.12 -5.33
N PRO A 172 -18.92 -24.89 -4.07
CA PRO A 172 -17.85 -23.97 -3.74
C PRO A 172 -16.50 -24.34 -4.40
N ASN A 173 -16.27 -25.63 -4.73
CA ASN A 173 -15.03 -26.08 -5.31
C ASN A 173 -14.93 -25.78 -6.82
N GLU A 174 -16.08 -25.72 -7.51
CA GLU A 174 -16.16 -25.39 -8.93
C GLU A 174 -16.45 -23.90 -9.19
N ALA A 175 -16.83 -23.16 -8.15
CA ALA A 175 -17.19 -21.76 -8.27
C ALA A 175 -15.97 -20.87 -8.57
N PRO A 176 -16.10 -19.83 -9.43
CA PRO A 176 -15.09 -18.80 -9.58
C PRO A 176 -14.73 -18.16 -8.24
N ARG A 177 -13.46 -17.74 -8.10
CA ARG A 177 -12.93 -17.18 -6.84
C ARG A 177 -13.82 -16.08 -6.23
N ALA A 178 -14.32 -15.15 -7.05
CA ALA A 178 -15.18 -14.04 -6.59
C ALA A 178 -16.50 -14.55 -5.99
N VAL A 179 -17.05 -15.65 -6.51
CA VAL A 179 -18.29 -16.27 -5.98
C VAL A 179 -18.01 -16.98 -4.67
N ARG A 180 -16.88 -17.65 -4.52
CA ARG A 180 -16.46 -18.29 -3.26
C ARG A 180 -16.28 -17.25 -2.15
N GLU A 181 -15.53 -16.18 -2.42
CA GLU A 181 -15.31 -15.08 -1.48
C GLU A 181 -16.65 -14.42 -1.05
N TYR A 182 -17.60 -14.32 -1.96
CA TYR A 182 -18.95 -13.81 -1.65
C TYR A 182 -19.75 -14.77 -0.77
N LEU A 183 -19.72 -16.08 -1.04
CA LEU A 183 -20.41 -17.08 -0.24
C LEU A 183 -19.83 -17.17 1.18
N GLU A 184 -18.49 -17.13 1.33
CA GLU A 184 -17.81 -17.07 2.62
C GLU A 184 -18.25 -15.83 3.43
N THR A 185 -18.37 -14.67 2.77
CA THR A 185 -18.85 -13.43 3.43
C THR A 185 -20.30 -13.52 3.89
N LEU A 186 -21.15 -14.24 3.15
CA LEU A 186 -22.55 -14.48 3.53
C LEU A 186 -22.64 -15.43 4.74
N ASP A 187 -21.82 -16.46 4.79
CA ASP A 187 -21.77 -17.40 5.91
C ASP A 187 -21.31 -16.70 7.20
N ASP A 188 -20.28 -15.87 7.13
CA ASP A 188 -19.79 -15.06 8.26
C ASP A 188 -20.87 -14.08 8.77
N ALA A 189 -21.64 -13.47 7.87
CA ALA A 189 -22.72 -12.54 8.22
C ALA A 189 -23.96 -13.25 8.82
N ALA A 190 -24.15 -14.54 8.52
CA ALA A 190 -25.29 -15.33 9.01
C ALA A 190 -25.03 -15.99 10.37
N PHE A 191 -23.76 -16.21 10.76
CA PHE A 191 -23.35 -16.95 11.96
C PHE A 191 -22.46 -16.14 12.91
N GLY A 192 -22.18 -14.85 12.62
CA GLY A 192 -21.37 -13.93 13.42
C GLY A 192 -22.13 -13.19 14.52
#